data_abf7973d25e67a866acb01f287b8577b
#
_entry.id   abf7973d25e67a866acb01f287b8577b
#
_cell.length_a   1.000
_cell.length_b   1.000
_cell.length_c   1.000
_cell.angle_alpha   90.00
_cell.angle_beta   90.00
_cell.angle_gamma   90.00
#
_symmetry.space_group_name_H-M   'P 1'
#
loop_
_entity.id
_entity.type
_entity.pdbx_description
1 polymer ?
#
loop_
_entity_poly.entity_id
_entity_poly.type
_entity_poly.pdbx_seq_one_letter_code
_entity_poly.pdbx_strand_id
1 'polypeptide(L)'
;MLSVKFLVALSWLSAAGQLVLAADIDWESIKNSRGDKLPDFSYCGYRSSDKSLPGSTAASVVVKASSGDRTKEIQAALDSTAASGGGVVELAAGTFRISPGLNISANTRLRGSGVESTTLDVTKLKTAGLPLLSMGNGTNGRIKPSFTSKITDKYVGIGAKTVTVEDGKQFAKGQTVFISRAATEKWVRQNGMADLVRDGEKQTWVPVGNLIQQPRTVQAVSGNKLTLDIPLTDALDQTYMEPYVAAYDLPETNPEIGIEDLSITLSPTCAGRVFNESEPCNAPAIQLNPWTVDSFVRNVNITGFNNCIDVQYNVSRITIENASFFRDRDTDRPGGYPTDINISGTQVLIKDSGQYGRKTAKAFTVITQARAPGPNAVLRHHIQSDLQELYPHQRWAHGFLVENTNANVMFVNRGTAGSGQGWPINAGVAWNVRGGVNVSSPPLGINWAIGSTGPVELVSNGTLVSNGTAVTPKSLYNAQRQKRKGTA
;
A
#
# COMPACT_ATOMS: atom_id res chain seq x y z
N MET A 1 -14.21 78.94 -16.94
CA MET A 1 -14.46 77.74 -16.17
C MET A 1 -14.38 76.51 -17.12
N LEU A 2 -13.24 75.93 -17.26
CA LEU A 2 -13.04 74.72 -18.11
C LEU A 2 -13.28 73.47 -17.29
N SER A 3 -14.22 72.64 -17.72
CA SER A 3 -14.51 71.36 -17.16
C SER A 3 -13.64 70.28 -17.86
N VAL A 4 -12.72 69.67 -17.13
CA VAL A 4 -11.90 68.52 -17.59
C VAL A 4 -12.64 67.28 -17.26
N LYS A 5 -13.07 66.49 -18.26
CA LYS A 5 -13.58 65.11 -18.09
C LYS A 5 -12.40 64.11 -18.11
N PHE A 6 -12.19 63.47 -17.00
CA PHE A 6 -11.31 62.32 -16.96
C PHE A 6 -12.01 61.04 -17.52
N LEU A 7 -11.48 60.53 -18.63
CA LEU A 7 -11.82 59.19 -19.12
C LEU A 7 -10.96 58.15 -18.36
N VAL A 8 -11.58 57.32 -17.56
CA VAL A 8 -10.94 56.11 -16.99
C VAL A 8 -11.09 54.99 -18.00
N ALA A 9 -10.01 54.62 -18.65
CA ALA A 9 -9.95 53.43 -19.49
C ALA A 9 -9.73 52.20 -18.58
N LEU A 10 -10.76 51.35 -18.41
CA LEU A 10 -10.61 50.02 -17.81
C LEU A 10 -9.91 49.10 -18.84
N SER A 11 -8.64 48.79 -18.60
CA SER A 11 -7.97 47.74 -19.31
C SER A 11 -8.39 46.39 -18.72
N TRP A 12 -9.15 45.61 -19.46
CA TRP A 12 -9.41 44.20 -19.19
C TRP A 12 -8.14 43.41 -19.52
N LEU A 13 -7.34 43.04 -18.51
CA LEU A 13 -6.34 41.98 -18.68
C LEU A 13 -7.08 40.64 -18.74
N SER A 14 -7.25 40.14 -19.96
CA SER A 14 -7.61 38.72 -20.15
C SER A 14 -6.45 37.87 -19.70
N ALA A 15 -6.55 37.27 -18.52
CA ALA A 15 -5.69 36.16 -18.12
C ALA A 15 -6.04 34.95 -19.00
N ALA A 16 -5.43 34.87 -20.19
CA ALA A 16 -5.41 33.68 -20.98
C ALA A 16 -4.57 32.67 -20.20
N GLY A 17 -5.21 31.81 -19.41
CA GLY A 17 -4.56 30.63 -18.84
C GLY A 17 -4.02 29.80 -19.98
N GLN A 18 -2.70 29.73 -20.14
CA GLN A 18 -2.09 28.79 -21.05
C GLN A 18 -2.52 27.38 -20.61
N LEU A 19 -3.30 26.71 -21.45
CA LEU A 19 -3.54 25.28 -21.32
C LEU A 19 -2.17 24.60 -21.51
N VAL A 20 -1.51 24.25 -20.42
CA VAL A 20 -0.32 23.41 -20.48
C VAL A 20 -0.81 22.00 -20.84
N LEU A 21 -0.65 21.63 -22.10
CA LEU A 21 -0.96 20.27 -22.56
C LEU A 21 -0.02 19.29 -21.88
N ALA A 22 -0.57 18.16 -21.42
CA ALA A 22 0.23 17.07 -20.89
C ALA A 22 1.21 16.55 -21.97
N ALA A 23 2.45 16.27 -21.58
CA ALA A 23 3.43 15.69 -22.49
C ALA A 23 3.06 14.22 -22.76
N ASP A 24 2.99 13.85 -24.03
CA ASP A 24 2.81 12.44 -24.40
C ASP A 24 4.12 11.67 -24.27
N ILE A 25 4.10 10.57 -23.52
CA ILE A 25 5.29 9.74 -23.30
C ILE A 25 5.02 8.26 -23.57
N ASP A 26 5.97 7.60 -24.18
CA ASP A 26 5.99 6.15 -24.27
C ASP A 26 6.53 5.55 -22.95
N TRP A 27 5.64 5.26 -22.02
CA TRP A 27 5.99 4.70 -20.72
C TRP A 27 6.67 3.31 -20.80
N GLU A 28 6.47 2.57 -21.90
CA GLU A 28 7.07 1.25 -22.10
C GLU A 28 8.55 1.33 -22.44
N SER A 29 8.97 2.44 -23.00
CA SER A 29 10.38 2.70 -23.34
C SER A 29 11.21 3.15 -22.13
N ILE A 30 10.56 3.56 -21.03
CA ILE A 30 11.25 4.04 -19.83
C ILE A 30 12.02 2.89 -19.19
N LYS A 31 13.34 3.01 -19.21
CA LYS A 31 14.28 2.06 -18.60
C LYS A 31 15.58 2.76 -18.23
N ASN A 32 16.29 2.18 -17.25
CA ASN A 32 17.66 2.62 -16.94
C ASN A 32 18.71 1.92 -17.86
N SER A 33 19.98 2.26 -17.64
CA SER A 33 21.10 1.66 -18.39
C SER A 33 21.27 0.15 -18.17
N ARG A 34 20.73 -0.41 -17.08
CA ARG A 34 20.76 -1.83 -16.75
C ARG A 34 19.57 -2.60 -17.35
N GLY A 35 18.62 -1.90 -17.99
CA GLY A 35 17.41 -2.45 -18.57
C GLY A 35 16.24 -2.60 -17.59
N ASP A 36 16.32 -2.06 -16.36
CA ASP A 36 15.21 -2.02 -15.44
C ASP A 36 14.12 -1.10 -15.97
N LYS A 37 12.90 -1.60 -16.01
CA LYS A 37 11.70 -0.90 -16.51
C LYS A 37 10.81 -0.49 -15.37
N LEU A 38 9.80 0.32 -15.66
CA LEU A 38 8.72 0.58 -14.72
C LEU A 38 8.06 -0.74 -14.30
N PRO A 39 7.82 -0.97 -12.99
CA PRO A 39 7.04 -2.12 -12.56
C PRO A 39 5.63 -2.13 -13.17
N ASP A 40 5.05 -3.31 -13.31
CA ASP A 40 3.67 -3.45 -13.77
C ASP A 40 2.72 -3.48 -12.56
N PHE A 41 2.02 -2.38 -12.34
CA PHE A 41 1.09 -2.20 -11.24
C PHE A 41 -0.32 -2.68 -11.55
N SER A 42 -0.60 -3.09 -12.78
CA SER A 42 -1.94 -3.51 -13.22
C SER A 42 -2.51 -4.73 -12.48
N TYR A 43 -1.65 -5.43 -11.75
CA TYR A 43 -2.01 -6.59 -10.94
C TYR A 43 -2.44 -6.24 -9.50
N CYS A 44 -2.41 -4.96 -9.11
CA CYS A 44 -2.89 -4.52 -7.81
C CYS A 44 -4.41 -4.56 -7.74
N GLY A 45 -4.95 -4.91 -6.56
CA GLY A 45 -6.38 -4.90 -6.28
C GLY A 45 -7.04 -6.28 -6.30
N TYR A 46 -8.27 -6.29 -5.83
CA TYR A 46 -9.14 -7.45 -5.77
C TYR A 46 -9.14 -8.25 -7.09
N ARG A 47 -8.90 -9.56 -7.00
CA ARG A 47 -8.79 -10.44 -8.18
C ARG A 47 -7.82 -9.90 -9.24
N SER A 48 -6.69 -9.29 -8.81
CA SER A 48 -5.73 -8.60 -9.69
C SER A 48 -6.39 -7.53 -10.60
N SER A 49 -7.47 -6.91 -10.16
CA SER A 49 -8.33 -6.00 -10.92
C SER A 49 -8.90 -6.57 -12.23
N ASP A 50 -8.98 -7.90 -12.33
CA ASP A 50 -9.64 -8.60 -13.45
C ASP A 50 -11.15 -8.69 -13.26
N LYS A 51 -11.60 -8.60 -12.03
CA LYS A 51 -13.01 -8.53 -11.64
C LYS A 51 -13.32 -7.22 -10.93
N SER A 52 -14.54 -6.75 -11.07
CA SER A 52 -15.05 -5.67 -10.23
C SER A 52 -15.26 -6.18 -8.80
N LEU A 53 -15.25 -5.25 -7.83
CA LEU A 53 -15.67 -5.59 -6.46
C LEU A 53 -17.09 -6.15 -6.47
N PRO A 54 -17.42 -7.05 -5.54
CA PRO A 54 -18.77 -7.59 -5.44
C PRO A 54 -19.81 -6.47 -5.32
N GLY A 55 -20.88 -6.58 -6.08
CA GLY A 55 -22.03 -5.67 -6.02
C GLY A 55 -22.85 -5.83 -4.75
N SER A 56 -23.90 -5.04 -4.66
CA SER A 56 -24.90 -5.19 -3.60
C SER A 56 -25.60 -6.55 -3.74
N THR A 57 -25.59 -7.33 -2.66
CA THR A 57 -26.34 -8.59 -2.52
C THR A 57 -27.23 -8.49 -1.30
N ALA A 58 -28.32 -9.25 -1.27
CA ALA A 58 -29.18 -9.32 -0.09
C ALA A 58 -28.37 -9.75 1.15
N ALA A 59 -28.72 -9.20 2.30
CA ALA A 59 -28.12 -9.59 3.57
C ALA A 59 -28.55 -11.02 3.94
N SER A 60 -27.59 -11.82 4.39
CA SER A 60 -27.87 -13.14 4.98
C SER A 60 -28.44 -12.98 6.39
N VAL A 61 -27.93 -12.00 7.13
CA VAL A 61 -28.37 -11.66 8.50
C VAL A 61 -28.36 -10.15 8.63
N VAL A 62 -29.37 -9.59 9.31
CA VAL A 62 -29.44 -8.17 9.68
C VAL A 62 -29.37 -8.04 11.19
N VAL A 63 -28.37 -7.29 11.69
CA VAL A 63 -28.22 -6.96 13.11
C VAL A 63 -28.72 -5.53 13.31
N LYS A 64 -29.66 -5.34 14.27
CA LYS A 64 -30.21 -4.02 14.59
C LYS A 64 -29.41 -3.36 15.70
N ALA A 65 -29.27 -2.03 15.65
CA ALA A 65 -28.69 -1.26 16.73
C ALA A 65 -29.54 -1.35 17.99
N SER A 66 -28.89 -1.45 19.14
CA SER A 66 -29.54 -1.35 20.46
C SER A 66 -28.54 -0.90 21.51
N SER A 67 -28.99 -0.65 22.74
CA SER A 67 -28.14 -0.25 23.87
C SER A 67 -27.15 -1.36 24.27
N GLY A 68 -26.01 -0.97 24.83
CA GLY A 68 -24.98 -1.87 25.33
C GLY A 68 -23.94 -2.28 24.27
N ASP A 69 -23.01 -3.14 24.67
CA ASP A 69 -21.97 -3.68 23.78
C ASP A 69 -22.54 -4.78 22.89
N ARG A 70 -22.39 -4.61 21.59
CA ARG A 70 -22.94 -5.49 20.54
C ARG A 70 -21.93 -6.47 19.96
N THR A 71 -20.71 -6.49 20.47
CA THR A 71 -19.60 -7.30 19.93
C THR A 71 -19.97 -8.76 19.79
N LYS A 72 -20.54 -9.35 20.85
CA LYS A 72 -20.88 -10.78 20.85
C LYS A 72 -21.98 -11.13 19.82
N GLU A 73 -22.96 -10.26 19.65
CA GLU A 73 -24.05 -10.49 18.71
C GLU A 73 -23.57 -10.36 17.26
N ILE A 74 -22.78 -9.33 16.99
CA ILE A 74 -22.19 -9.16 15.64
C ILE A 74 -21.26 -10.34 15.33
N GLN A 75 -20.44 -10.80 16.28
CA GLN A 75 -19.57 -11.96 16.09
C GLN A 75 -20.37 -13.23 15.81
N ALA A 76 -21.45 -13.48 16.56
CA ALA A 76 -22.31 -14.65 16.34
C ALA A 76 -22.96 -14.63 14.94
N ALA A 77 -23.37 -13.44 14.47
CA ALA A 77 -23.90 -13.29 13.10
C ALA A 77 -22.83 -13.58 12.02
N LEU A 78 -21.59 -13.08 12.21
CA LEU A 78 -20.46 -13.34 11.33
C LEU A 78 -20.11 -14.84 11.30
N ASP A 79 -20.04 -15.48 12.45
CA ASP A 79 -19.71 -16.91 12.59
C ASP A 79 -20.78 -17.79 11.93
N SER A 80 -22.06 -17.50 12.19
CA SER A 80 -23.17 -18.21 11.57
C SER A 80 -23.20 -18.07 10.04
N THR A 81 -22.94 -16.86 9.55
CA THR A 81 -22.87 -16.59 8.11
C THR A 81 -21.71 -17.34 7.46
N ALA A 82 -20.52 -17.32 8.08
CA ALA A 82 -19.36 -18.05 7.60
C ALA A 82 -19.61 -19.58 7.59
N ALA A 83 -20.18 -20.12 8.66
CA ALA A 83 -20.53 -21.54 8.76
C ALA A 83 -21.56 -22.00 7.70
N SER A 84 -22.39 -21.07 7.20
CA SER A 84 -23.35 -21.32 6.11
C SER A 84 -22.74 -21.16 4.71
N GLY A 85 -21.42 -21.06 4.59
CA GLY A 85 -20.70 -20.92 3.32
C GLY A 85 -20.41 -19.48 2.92
N GLY A 86 -20.67 -18.51 3.78
CA GLY A 86 -20.41 -17.09 3.56
C GLY A 86 -21.68 -16.29 3.25
N GLY A 87 -21.49 -14.98 3.04
CA GLY A 87 -22.60 -14.06 2.77
C GLY A 87 -22.37 -12.66 3.34
N VAL A 88 -23.46 -11.94 3.58
CA VAL A 88 -23.43 -10.56 4.08
C VAL A 88 -24.11 -10.47 5.43
N VAL A 89 -23.37 -10.02 6.44
CA VAL A 89 -23.92 -9.54 7.71
C VAL A 89 -24.12 -8.05 7.57
N GLU A 90 -25.36 -7.60 7.62
CA GLU A 90 -25.73 -6.19 7.54
C GLU A 90 -25.99 -5.61 8.92
N LEU A 91 -25.34 -4.50 9.22
CA LEU A 91 -25.65 -3.68 10.35
C LEU A 91 -26.67 -2.61 9.91
N ALA A 92 -27.89 -2.66 10.48
CA ALA A 92 -28.90 -1.66 10.20
C ALA A 92 -28.41 -0.25 10.57
N ALA A 93 -29.14 0.77 10.12
CA ALA A 93 -28.84 2.15 10.52
C ALA A 93 -28.87 2.29 12.05
N GLY A 94 -27.87 2.97 12.59
CA GLY A 94 -27.70 3.22 14.02
C GLY A 94 -26.26 3.13 14.52
N THR A 95 -26.09 3.38 15.81
CA THR A 95 -24.78 3.30 16.49
C THR A 95 -24.65 1.97 17.24
N PHE A 96 -23.59 1.25 16.96
CA PHE A 96 -23.24 0.00 17.59
C PHE A 96 -22.03 0.21 18.49
N ARG A 97 -22.22 0.18 19.80
CA ARG A 97 -21.09 0.16 20.72
C ARG A 97 -20.41 -1.20 20.65
N ILE A 98 -19.11 -1.21 20.38
CA ILE A 98 -18.34 -2.45 20.23
C ILE A 98 -16.99 -2.38 20.97
N SER A 99 -16.50 -3.55 21.32
CA SER A 99 -15.17 -3.79 21.88
C SER A 99 -14.26 -4.45 20.82
N PRO A 100 -12.92 -4.30 20.92
CA PRO A 100 -11.98 -4.95 20.01
C PRO A 100 -12.10 -6.47 19.98
N GLY A 101 -11.81 -7.04 18.79
CA GLY A 101 -11.67 -8.47 18.58
C GLY A 101 -12.77 -9.10 17.72
N LEU A 102 -13.52 -8.32 16.93
CA LEU A 102 -14.37 -8.89 15.90
C LEU A 102 -13.52 -9.51 14.78
N ASN A 103 -13.87 -10.72 14.37
CA ASN A 103 -13.21 -11.42 13.29
C ASN A 103 -14.18 -11.78 12.17
N ILE A 104 -13.77 -11.50 10.92
CA ILE A 104 -14.54 -11.76 9.71
C ILE A 104 -13.84 -12.88 8.93
N SER A 105 -14.46 -14.03 8.85
CA SER A 105 -13.93 -15.21 8.17
C SER A 105 -14.08 -15.13 6.64
N ALA A 106 -13.41 -16.04 5.93
CA ALA A 106 -13.50 -16.15 4.47
C ALA A 106 -14.94 -16.16 3.95
N ASN A 107 -15.15 -15.62 2.76
CA ASN A 107 -16.43 -15.51 2.06
C ASN A 107 -17.49 -14.68 2.80
N THR A 108 -17.12 -13.91 3.81
CA THR A 108 -18.07 -13.14 4.64
C THR A 108 -17.81 -11.64 4.52
N ARG A 109 -18.89 -10.86 4.44
CA ARG A 109 -18.82 -9.41 4.39
C ARG A 109 -19.57 -8.78 5.57
N LEU A 110 -18.96 -7.78 6.20
CA LEU A 110 -19.59 -6.89 7.17
C LEU A 110 -19.98 -5.60 6.45
N ARG A 111 -21.26 -5.31 6.35
CA ARG A 111 -21.79 -4.13 5.67
C ARG A 111 -22.65 -3.29 6.61
N GLY A 112 -22.44 -1.98 6.61
CA GLY A 112 -23.38 -1.02 7.19
C GLY A 112 -24.47 -0.58 6.21
N SER A 113 -25.37 0.25 6.67
CA SER A 113 -26.42 0.89 5.85
C SER A 113 -25.94 2.22 5.21
N GLY A 114 -24.65 2.51 5.26
CA GLY A 114 -23.99 3.72 4.77
C GLY A 114 -23.13 4.39 5.82
N VAL A 115 -22.09 5.13 5.38
CA VAL A 115 -21.13 5.80 6.29
C VAL A 115 -21.78 6.83 7.22
N GLU A 116 -22.86 7.46 6.78
CA GLU A 116 -23.60 8.42 7.60
C GLU A 116 -24.72 7.73 8.44
N SER A 117 -25.00 6.47 8.20
CA SER A 117 -26.13 5.76 8.78
C SER A 117 -25.70 4.73 9.82
N THR A 118 -24.57 4.08 9.66
CA THR A 118 -24.09 3.02 10.56
C THR A 118 -22.73 3.37 11.14
N THR A 119 -22.65 3.46 12.47
CA THR A 119 -21.41 3.77 13.20
C THR A 119 -21.06 2.65 14.17
N LEU A 120 -19.83 2.17 14.08
CA LEU A 120 -19.19 1.35 15.11
C LEU A 120 -18.51 2.31 16.13
N ASP A 121 -19.07 2.42 17.32
CA ASP A 121 -18.60 3.31 18.39
C ASP A 121 -17.69 2.54 19.37
N VAL A 122 -16.44 2.97 19.46
CA VAL A 122 -15.40 2.35 20.28
C VAL A 122 -14.99 3.30 21.38
N THR A 123 -15.17 2.91 22.63
CA THR A 123 -14.81 3.75 23.79
C THR A 123 -13.48 3.37 24.43
N LYS A 124 -12.95 2.17 24.13
CA LYS A 124 -11.69 1.69 24.69
C LYS A 124 -11.04 0.62 23.80
N LEU A 125 -9.78 0.79 23.50
CA LEU A 125 -8.94 -0.26 22.89
C LEU A 125 -8.39 -1.19 23.99
N LYS A 126 -8.02 -2.41 23.61
CA LYS A 126 -7.39 -3.37 24.53
C LYS A 126 -5.88 -3.21 24.53
N THR A 127 -5.26 -3.34 25.70
CA THR A 127 -3.83 -3.18 25.96
C THR A 127 -2.95 -4.09 25.07
N ALA A 128 -3.40 -5.29 24.76
CA ALA A 128 -2.65 -6.24 23.92
C ALA A 128 -2.55 -5.85 22.43
N GLY A 129 -3.02 -4.67 22.04
CA GLY A 129 -3.00 -4.25 20.63
C GLY A 129 -3.96 -5.04 19.74
N LEU A 130 -4.99 -5.65 20.32
CA LEU A 130 -5.98 -6.43 19.59
C LEU A 130 -6.74 -5.54 18.62
N PRO A 131 -6.76 -5.85 17.30
CA PRO A 131 -7.49 -5.07 16.30
C PRO A 131 -8.98 -4.95 16.65
N LEU A 132 -9.60 -3.86 16.24
CA LEU A 132 -11.04 -3.77 16.37
C LEU A 132 -11.73 -4.78 15.46
N LEU A 133 -11.40 -4.76 14.17
CA LEU A 133 -11.87 -5.68 13.15
C LEU A 133 -10.68 -6.42 12.54
N SER A 134 -10.76 -7.74 12.49
CA SER A 134 -9.80 -8.60 11.79
C SER A 134 -10.44 -9.25 10.56
N MET A 135 -9.74 -9.23 9.43
CA MET A 135 -10.15 -9.91 8.20
C MET A 135 -9.29 -11.18 8.05
N GLY A 136 -9.92 -12.36 8.15
CA GLY A 136 -9.28 -13.66 8.06
C GLY A 136 -8.65 -14.16 9.37
N ASN A 137 -8.35 -15.45 9.41
CA ASN A 137 -7.86 -16.17 10.58
C ASN A 137 -6.38 -16.55 10.46
N GLY A 138 -5.70 -16.08 9.41
CA GLY A 138 -4.31 -16.47 9.13
C GLY A 138 -3.33 -15.94 10.18
N THR A 139 -2.25 -16.67 10.37
CA THR A 139 -1.15 -16.30 11.26
C THR A 139 0.18 -16.25 10.51
N ASN A 140 1.14 -15.49 11.03
CA ASN A 140 2.50 -15.39 10.48
C ASN A 140 3.38 -16.62 10.86
N GLY A 141 2.89 -17.83 10.62
CA GLY A 141 3.69 -19.03 10.78
C GLY A 141 4.89 -19.07 9.83
N ARG A 142 6.03 -19.60 10.28
CA ARG A 142 7.15 -19.89 9.38
C ARG A 142 6.75 -21.01 8.43
N ILE A 143 6.68 -20.69 7.13
CA ILE A 143 6.60 -21.70 6.08
C ILE A 143 8.02 -22.10 5.64
N LYS A 144 8.24 -23.38 5.38
CA LYS A 144 9.50 -23.88 4.82
C LYS A 144 9.30 -24.16 3.33
N PRO A 145 10.31 -23.87 2.49
CA PRO A 145 10.21 -24.27 1.09
C PRO A 145 10.20 -25.80 0.98
N SER A 146 9.30 -26.34 0.16
CA SER A 146 9.29 -27.74 -0.24
C SER A 146 10.41 -28.04 -1.22
N PHE A 147 10.77 -27.05 -2.04
CA PHE A 147 11.82 -27.16 -3.03
C PHE A 147 12.41 -25.77 -3.34
N THR A 148 13.71 -25.74 -3.69
CA THR A 148 14.39 -24.53 -4.16
C THR A 148 15.27 -24.84 -5.37
N SER A 149 15.36 -23.89 -6.33
CA SER A 149 16.29 -23.95 -7.43
C SER A 149 16.96 -22.59 -7.64
N LYS A 150 18.29 -22.58 -7.79
CA LYS A 150 19.05 -21.34 -8.01
C LYS A 150 18.69 -20.71 -9.35
N ILE A 151 18.63 -19.38 -9.39
CA ILE A 151 18.52 -18.63 -10.63
C ILE A 151 19.91 -18.51 -11.24
N THR A 152 20.03 -18.87 -12.51
CA THR A 152 21.33 -18.92 -13.24
C THR A 152 21.59 -17.68 -14.07
N ASP A 153 20.60 -16.82 -14.27
CA ASP A 153 20.75 -15.53 -14.96
C ASP A 153 21.70 -14.62 -14.14
N LYS A 154 22.72 -14.06 -14.79
CA LYS A 154 23.64 -13.12 -14.14
C LYS A 154 22.94 -11.88 -13.60
N TYR A 155 21.94 -11.41 -14.35
CA TYR A 155 21.10 -10.28 -14.00
C TYR A 155 19.67 -10.48 -14.50
N VAL A 156 18.69 -10.25 -13.63
CA VAL A 156 17.27 -10.18 -14.00
C VAL A 156 16.74 -8.84 -13.53
N GLY A 157 16.39 -7.98 -14.48
CA GLY A 157 15.96 -6.61 -14.21
C GLY A 157 14.53 -6.50 -13.69
N ILE A 158 14.21 -5.34 -13.10
CA ILE A 158 12.84 -4.95 -12.79
C ILE A 158 12.01 -4.97 -14.09
N GLY A 159 10.78 -5.48 -14.04
CA GLY A 159 9.91 -5.64 -15.19
C GLY A 159 10.10 -6.95 -15.99
N ALA A 160 11.08 -7.77 -15.63
CA ALA A 160 11.24 -9.09 -16.24
C ALA A 160 10.15 -10.06 -15.79
N LYS A 161 9.63 -10.86 -16.73
CA LYS A 161 8.65 -11.93 -16.49
C LYS A 161 9.23 -13.34 -16.48
N THR A 162 10.50 -13.49 -16.80
CA THR A 162 11.13 -14.81 -16.92
C THR A 162 12.38 -14.87 -16.08
N VAL A 163 12.64 -16.05 -15.51
CA VAL A 163 13.89 -16.41 -14.83
C VAL A 163 14.33 -17.78 -15.32
N THR A 164 15.65 -18.00 -15.40
CA THR A 164 16.23 -19.30 -15.70
C THR A 164 16.76 -19.92 -14.40
N VAL A 165 16.37 -21.15 -14.13
CA VAL A 165 16.77 -21.88 -12.90
C VAL A 165 17.68 -23.05 -13.24
N GLU A 166 18.39 -23.62 -12.27
CA GLU A 166 19.23 -24.81 -12.45
C GLU A 166 18.39 -26.05 -12.79
N ASP A 167 17.24 -26.22 -12.09
CA ASP A 167 16.31 -27.32 -12.33
C ASP A 167 14.88 -26.78 -12.41
N GLY A 168 14.35 -26.75 -13.62
CA GLY A 168 12.97 -26.33 -13.90
C GLY A 168 11.94 -27.45 -13.80
N LYS A 169 12.36 -28.72 -13.75
CA LYS A 169 11.46 -29.89 -13.85
C LYS A 169 10.51 -30.05 -12.67
N GLN A 170 10.88 -29.48 -11.51
CA GLN A 170 10.07 -29.54 -10.29
C GLN A 170 9.04 -28.43 -10.18
N PHE A 171 9.02 -27.50 -11.10
CA PHE A 171 8.03 -26.43 -11.15
C PHE A 171 6.91 -26.77 -12.14
N ALA A 172 5.70 -26.38 -11.77
CA ALA A 172 4.51 -26.59 -12.59
C ALA A 172 3.73 -25.28 -12.82
N LYS A 173 3.02 -25.20 -13.95
CA LYS A 173 2.06 -24.12 -14.20
C LYS A 173 1.00 -24.07 -13.09
N GLY A 174 0.70 -22.88 -12.59
CA GLY A 174 -0.25 -22.63 -11.52
C GLY A 174 0.38 -22.70 -10.12
N GLN A 175 1.62 -23.17 -9.99
CA GLN A 175 2.30 -23.26 -8.70
C GLN A 175 2.67 -21.86 -8.18
N THR A 176 2.38 -21.59 -6.92
CA THR A 176 2.88 -20.39 -6.23
C THR A 176 4.32 -20.59 -5.82
N VAL A 177 5.14 -19.63 -6.14
CA VAL A 177 6.57 -19.60 -5.82
C VAL A 177 6.97 -18.24 -5.25
N PHE A 178 8.07 -18.22 -4.51
CA PHE A 178 8.72 -16.98 -4.10
C PHE A 178 10.04 -16.85 -4.82
N ILE A 179 10.19 -15.76 -5.57
CA ILE A 179 11.50 -15.36 -6.09
C ILE A 179 12.22 -14.70 -4.92
N SER A 180 13.29 -15.32 -4.46
CA SER A 180 13.91 -15.01 -3.17
C SER A 180 15.38 -14.68 -3.33
N ARG A 181 15.87 -13.74 -2.53
CA ARG A 181 17.28 -13.45 -2.33
C ARG A 181 17.55 -13.06 -0.89
N ALA A 182 18.70 -13.43 -0.36
CA ALA A 182 19.15 -12.94 0.94
C ALA A 182 19.85 -11.58 0.81
N ALA A 183 19.71 -10.74 1.82
CA ALA A 183 20.59 -9.60 1.99
C ALA A 183 22.00 -10.11 2.30
N THR A 184 22.99 -9.76 1.49
CA THR A 184 24.41 -10.08 1.72
C THR A 184 25.17 -8.86 2.24
N GLU A 185 26.31 -9.04 2.89
CA GLU A 185 27.18 -7.92 3.29
C GLU A 185 27.56 -7.07 2.08
N LYS A 186 27.90 -7.71 0.96
CA LYS A 186 28.28 -7.03 -0.29
C LYS A 186 27.15 -6.14 -0.81
N TRP A 187 25.90 -6.63 -0.77
CA TRP A 187 24.73 -5.86 -1.17
C TRP A 187 24.43 -4.70 -0.21
N VAL A 188 24.49 -4.93 1.10
CA VAL A 188 24.30 -3.89 2.14
C VAL A 188 25.35 -2.79 1.99
N ARG A 189 26.63 -3.16 1.84
CA ARG A 189 27.75 -2.22 1.67
C ARG A 189 27.64 -1.41 0.38
N GLN A 190 27.30 -2.06 -0.74
CA GLN A 190 27.14 -1.38 -2.03
C GLN A 190 25.99 -0.35 -2.00
N ASN A 191 24.95 -0.58 -1.20
CA ASN A 191 23.90 0.40 -1.00
C ASN A 191 24.25 1.49 0.03
N GLY A 192 25.48 1.52 0.58
CA GLY A 192 25.93 2.50 1.55
C GLY A 192 25.32 2.34 2.95
N MET A 193 24.85 1.13 3.30
CA MET A 193 24.09 0.89 4.52
C MET A 193 24.82 0.05 5.58
N ALA A 194 26.11 -0.24 5.38
CA ALA A 194 26.88 -1.10 6.27
C ALA A 194 27.33 -0.40 7.57
N ASP A 195 27.57 0.91 7.47
CA ASP A 195 28.27 1.66 8.51
C ASP A 195 27.39 2.77 9.12
N LEU A 196 26.10 2.47 9.27
CA LEU A 196 25.16 3.40 9.91
C LEU A 196 25.42 3.49 11.41
N VAL A 197 25.65 4.71 11.91
CA VAL A 197 25.83 4.99 13.34
C VAL A 197 24.93 6.14 13.75
N ARG A 198 24.24 6.01 14.87
CA ARG A 198 23.42 7.05 15.46
C ARG A 198 23.69 7.11 16.98
N ASP A 199 24.00 8.29 17.47
CA ASP A 199 24.30 8.55 18.89
C ASP A 199 25.39 7.61 19.45
N GLY A 200 26.40 7.25 18.62
CA GLY A 200 27.47 6.32 18.95
C GLY A 200 27.13 4.85 18.79
N GLU A 201 25.86 4.51 18.56
CA GLU A 201 25.38 3.14 18.44
C GLU A 201 25.24 2.70 16.98
N LYS A 202 25.72 1.48 16.68
CA LYS A 202 25.60 0.88 15.35
C LYS A 202 24.14 0.58 15.02
N GLN A 203 23.70 1.04 13.86
CA GLN A 203 22.37 0.77 13.34
C GLN A 203 22.41 -0.29 12.26
N THR A 204 21.37 -1.11 12.20
CA THR A 204 21.23 -2.15 11.17
C THR A 204 20.07 -1.82 10.23
N TRP A 205 20.37 -1.65 8.95
CA TRP A 205 19.35 -1.46 7.93
C TRP A 205 18.59 -2.77 7.65
N VAL A 206 19.06 -3.61 6.75
CA VAL A 206 18.52 -4.96 6.52
C VAL A 206 19.56 -5.94 7.05
N PRO A 207 19.23 -6.74 8.08
CA PRO A 207 20.16 -7.74 8.60
C PRO A 207 20.61 -8.70 7.50
N VAL A 208 21.91 -9.02 7.48
CA VAL A 208 22.47 -10.03 6.57
C VAL A 208 21.75 -11.36 6.80
N GLY A 209 21.42 -12.06 5.73
CA GLY A 209 20.62 -13.28 5.75
C GLY A 209 19.11 -13.07 5.69
N ASN A 210 18.59 -11.88 5.95
CA ASN A 210 17.16 -11.61 5.80
C ASN A 210 16.74 -11.71 4.34
N LEU A 211 15.62 -12.40 4.10
CA LEU A 211 15.10 -12.61 2.76
C LEU A 211 14.31 -11.40 2.25
N ILE A 212 14.54 -11.07 1.00
CA ILE A 212 13.68 -10.21 0.19
C ILE A 212 13.01 -11.13 -0.83
N GLN A 213 11.69 -11.14 -0.82
CA GLN A 213 10.89 -12.13 -1.53
C GLN A 213 9.82 -11.47 -2.39
N GLN A 214 9.57 -12.07 -3.54
CA GLN A 214 8.53 -11.67 -4.47
C GLN A 214 7.61 -12.87 -4.74
N PRO A 215 6.40 -12.93 -4.13
CA PRO A 215 5.45 -14.00 -4.41
C PRO A 215 4.95 -13.90 -5.85
N ARG A 216 4.96 -15.02 -6.57
CA ARG A 216 4.56 -15.13 -7.98
C ARG A 216 3.88 -16.47 -8.24
N THR A 217 3.16 -16.56 -9.36
CA THR A 217 2.62 -17.82 -9.86
C THR A 217 3.34 -18.18 -11.17
N VAL A 218 3.74 -19.43 -11.31
CA VAL A 218 4.34 -19.94 -12.54
C VAL A 218 3.27 -20.03 -13.62
N GLN A 219 3.39 -19.27 -14.69
CA GLN A 219 2.49 -19.31 -15.85
C GLN A 219 2.87 -20.38 -16.86
N ALA A 220 4.17 -20.60 -17.04
CA ALA A 220 4.70 -21.61 -17.95
C ALA A 220 6.08 -22.06 -17.53
N VAL A 221 6.42 -23.29 -17.87
CA VAL A 221 7.76 -23.89 -17.72
C VAL A 221 8.21 -24.36 -19.09
N SER A 222 9.41 -23.96 -19.51
CA SER A 222 10.05 -24.39 -20.76
C SER A 222 11.51 -24.76 -20.49
N GLY A 223 11.78 -26.04 -20.30
CA GLY A 223 13.06 -26.50 -19.77
C GLY A 223 13.35 -25.88 -18.43
N ASN A 224 14.44 -25.15 -18.31
CA ASN A 224 14.83 -24.45 -17.08
C ASN A 224 14.31 -22.99 -17.01
N LYS A 225 13.53 -22.53 -17.99
CA LYS A 225 12.98 -21.19 -18.02
C LYS A 225 11.57 -21.17 -17.46
N LEU A 226 11.37 -20.39 -16.39
CA LEU A 226 10.07 -20.15 -15.77
C LEU A 226 9.52 -18.82 -16.26
N THR A 227 8.25 -18.80 -16.65
CA THR A 227 7.49 -17.58 -16.92
C THR A 227 6.58 -17.30 -15.72
N LEU A 228 6.63 -16.08 -15.20
CA LEU A 228 5.89 -15.64 -14.03
C LEU A 228 4.62 -14.88 -14.43
N ASP A 229 3.61 -14.91 -13.59
CA ASP A 229 2.38 -14.14 -13.75
C ASP A 229 2.63 -12.62 -13.72
N ILE A 230 3.35 -12.16 -12.71
CA ILE A 230 3.65 -10.75 -12.46
C ILE A 230 5.13 -10.49 -12.70
N PRO A 231 5.51 -9.41 -13.43
CA PRO A 231 6.90 -9.02 -13.59
C PRO A 231 7.60 -8.75 -12.26
N LEU A 232 8.91 -8.91 -12.22
CA LEU A 232 9.70 -8.60 -11.02
C LEU A 232 9.64 -7.11 -10.69
N THR A 233 9.55 -6.80 -9.40
CA THR A 233 9.58 -5.46 -8.84
C THR A 233 10.86 -5.15 -8.06
N ASP A 234 11.76 -6.14 -7.96
CA ASP A 234 13.11 -6.01 -7.41
C ASP A 234 14.08 -6.79 -8.31
N ALA A 235 15.20 -6.17 -8.67
CA ALA A 235 16.19 -6.78 -9.55
C ALA A 235 17.01 -7.85 -8.83
N LEU A 236 17.47 -8.84 -9.58
CA LEU A 236 18.35 -9.91 -9.12
C LEU A 236 19.71 -9.78 -9.81
N ASP A 237 20.77 -9.63 -9.03
CA ASP A 237 22.14 -9.43 -9.54
C ASP A 237 23.10 -10.38 -8.81
N GLN A 238 23.55 -11.41 -9.51
CA GLN A 238 24.46 -12.41 -8.94
C GLN A 238 25.81 -11.82 -8.46
N THR A 239 26.16 -10.61 -8.88
CA THR A 239 27.33 -9.91 -8.37
C THR A 239 27.23 -9.65 -6.87
N TYR A 240 26.01 -9.47 -6.37
CA TYR A 240 25.76 -9.04 -5.00
C TYR A 240 24.93 -10.02 -4.17
N MET A 241 24.30 -11.01 -4.77
CA MET A 241 23.38 -11.94 -4.10
C MET A 241 23.28 -13.29 -4.81
N GLU A 242 22.76 -14.29 -4.14
CA GLU A 242 22.45 -15.61 -4.70
C GLU A 242 20.92 -15.77 -4.77
N PRO A 243 20.28 -15.40 -5.90
CA PRO A 243 18.84 -15.51 -6.03
C PRO A 243 18.41 -16.97 -6.35
N TYR A 244 17.21 -17.30 -5.88
CA TYR A 244 16.61 -18.61 -6.12
C TYR A 244 15.08 -18.52 -6.21
N VAL A 245 14.47 -19.51 -6.83
CA VAL A 245 13.04 -19.75 -6.80
C VAL A 245 12.73 -20.80 -5.73
N ALA A 246 11.78 -20.50 -4.87
CA ALA A 246 11.34 -21.42 -3.82
C ALA A 246 9.84 -21.73 -3.99
N ALA A 247 9.51 -23.02 -4.01
CA ALA A 247 8.14 -23.49 -3.92
C ALA A 247 7.80 -23.77 -2.44
N TYR A 248 6.56 -23.50 -2.06
CA TYR A 248 6.09 -23.70 -0.69
C TYR A 248 4.74 -24.39 -0.68
N ASP A 249 4.52 -25.22 0.33
CA ASP A 249 3.19 -25.68 0.71
C ASP A 249 2.56 -24.56 1.55
N LEU A 250 1.70 -23.76 0.90
CA LEU A 250 1.12 -22.57 1.52
C LEU A 250 -0.05 -22.94 2.44
N PRO A 251 -0.25 -22.20 3.53
CA PRO A 251 -1.48 -22.30 4.31
C PRO A 251 -2.72 -21.99 3.47
N GLU A 252 -3.86 -22.44 3.96
CA GLU A 252 -5.15 -22.09 3.38
C GLU A 252 -5.34 -20.57 3.38
N THR A 253 -5.84 -20.04 2.28
CA THR A 253 -6.11 -18.61 2.15
C THR A 253 -7.51 -18.26 2.66
N ASN A 254 -7.67 -17.00 3.07
CA ASN A 254 -8.95 -16.43 3.50
C ASN A 254 -9.45 -15.47 2.42
N PRO A 255 -10.19 -15.93 1.41
CA PRO A 255 -10.67 -15.10 0.32
C PRO A 255 -12.01 -14.41 0.61
N GLU A 256 -12.35 -13.42 -0.24
CA GLU A 256 -13.68 -12.82 -0.38
C GLU A 256 -14.21 -12.18 0.91
N ILE A 257 -13.34 -11.56 1.68
CA ILE A 257 -13.74 -10.82 2.88
C ILE A 257 -13.96 -9.36 2.53
N GLY A 258 -15.05 -8.76 3.00
CA GLY A 258 -15.37 -7.36 2.76
C GLY A 258 -15.77 -6.61 4.02
N ILE A 259 -15.34 -5.34 4.11
CA ILE A 259 -15.86 -4.36 5.08
C ILE A 259 -16.32 -3.16 4.27
N GLU A 260 -17.59 -2.79 4.43
CA GLU A 260 -18.18 -1.78 3.54
C GLU A 260 -19.30 -0.95 4.18
N ASP A 261 -19.45 0.30 3.72
CA ASP A 261 -20.60 1.17 3.96
C ASP A 261 -20.85 1.48 5.46
N LEU A 262 -19.82 1.79 6.23
CA LEU A 262 -19.92 2.10 7.66
C LEU A 262 -18.86 3.10 8.15
N SER A 263 -19.12 3.70 9.30
CA SER A 263 -18.15 4.52 10.04
C SER A 263 -17.62 3.80 11.27
N ILE A 264 -16.35 4.06 11.63
CA ILE A 264 -15.68 3.55 12.83
C ILE A 264 -15.13 4.75 13.61
N THR A 265 -15.53 4.91 14.84
CA THR A 265 -15.13 6.03 15.68
C THR A 265 -14.56 5.56 17.00
N LEU A 266 -13.36 6.01 17.33
CA LEU A 266 -12.73 5.82 18.64
C LEU A 266 -12.77 7.13 19.43
N SER A 267 -13.36 7.10 20.61
CA SER A 267 -13.41 8.25 21.53
C SER A 267 -13.01 7.82 22.96
N PRO A 268 -12.05 8.50 23.59
CA PRO A 268 -11.27 9.64 23.07
C PRO A 268 -10.29 9.24 21.96
N THR A 269 -10.00 10.18 21.06
CA THR A 269 -9.08 9.97 19.93
C THR A 269 -7.63 9.78 20.40
N CYS A 270 -6.90 8.90 19.73
CA CYS A 270 -5.48 8.62 20.02
C CYS A 270 -4.53 9.74 19.57
N ALA A 271 -4.69 10.28 18.36
CA ALA A 271 -3.94 11.43 17.84
C ALA A 271 -2.40 11.41 18.08
N GLY A 272 -1.77 10.24 17.92
CA GLY A 272 -0.31 10.06 18.12
C GLY A 272 0.13 9.86 19.56
N ARG A 273 -0.79 9.73 20.51
CA ARG A 273 -0.45 9.42 21.91
C ARG A 273 0.25 8.08 22.04
N VAL A 274 1.15 7.99 23.01
CA VAL A 274 1.91 6.76 23.28
C VAL A 274 0.97 5.67 23.77
N PHE A 275 1.22 4.45 23.30
CA PHE A 275 0.63 3.26 23.86
C PHE A 275 1.17 3.04 25.30
N ASN A 276 0.26 2.91 26.26
CA ASN A 276 0.52 2.42 27.61
C ASN A 276 -0.70 1.65 28.12
N GLU A 277 -0.60 1.07 29.31
CA GLU A 277 -1.69 0.25 29.87
C GLU A 277 -2.99 1.04 30.10
N SER A 278 -2.90 2.32 30.43
CA SER A 278 -4.05 3.18 30.67
C SER A 278 -4.65 3.75 29.37
N GLU A 279 -3.82 3.94 28.32
CA GLU A 279 -4.22 4.51 27.04
C GLU A 279 -3.66 3.70 25.85
N PRO A 280 -4.18 2.50 25.58
CA PRO A 280 -3.68 1.64 24.52
C PRO A 280 -4.07 2.16 23.14
N CYS A 281 -3.16 2.89 22.45
CA CYS A 281 -3.40 3.52 21.18
C CYS A 281 -2.71 2.83 19.99
N ASN A 282 -2.18 1.61 20.15
CA ASN A 282 -1.44 0.91 19.10
C ASN A 282 -2.28 -0.06 18.25
N ALA A 283 -3.49 -0.41 18.68
CA ALA A 283 -4.36 -1.31 17.96
C ALA A 283 -4.90 -0.67 16.67
N PRO A 284 -4.91 -1.38 15.52
CA PRO A 284 -5.53 -0.88 14.30
C PRO A 284 -7.08 -0.98 14.36
N ALA A 285 -7.74 -0.09 13.62
CA ALA A 285 -9.19 -0.20 13.43
C ALA A 285 -9.54 -1.43 12.58
N ILE A 286 -8.84 -1.64 11.48
CA ILE A 286 -9.00 -2.81 10.60
C ILE A 286 -7.64 -3.45 10.37
N GLN A 287 -7.53 -4.76 10.60
CA GLN A 287 -6.35 -5.54 10.28
C GLN A 287 -6.68 -6.64 9.28
N LEU A 288 -5.95 -6.68 8.19
CA LEU A 288 -5.98 -7.82 7.26
C LEU A 288 -4.92 -8.81 7.72
N ASN A 289 -5.36 -9.96 8.20
CA ASN A 289 -4.47 -10.99 8.72
C ASN A 289 -3.74 -11.74 7.58
N PRO A 290 -2.59 -12.36 7.86
CA PRO A 290 -1.84 -13.11 6.85
C PRO A 290 -2.72 -14.09 6.09
N TRP A 291 -2.42 -14.27 4.79
CA TRP A 291 -3.17 -15.15 3.87
C TRP A 291 -4.59 -14.69 3.54
N THR A 292 -4.97 -13.47 3.93
CA THR A 292 -6.16 -12.82 3.39
C THR A 292 -5.90 -12.41 1.94
N VAL A 293 -6.77 -12.86 1.04
CA VAL A 293 -6.61 -12.63 -0.40
C VAL A 293 -7.95 -12.22 -1.03
N ASP A 294 -7.90 -11.58 -2.20
CA ASP A 294 -9.09 -11.25 -2.99
C ASP A 294 -10.20 -10.61 -2.14
N SER A 295 -9.82 -9.60 -1.35
CA SER A 295 -10.67 -8.98 -0.33
C SER A 295 -10.67 -7.46 -0.46
N PHE A 296 -11.57 -6.79 0.25
CA PHE A 296 -11.69 -5.34 0.08
C PHE A 296 -12.20 -4.61 1.33
N VAL A 297 -11.86 -3.32 1.39
CA VAL A 297 -12.45 -2.32 2.30
C VAL A 297 -12.93 -1.18 1.42
N ARG A 298 -14.22 -0.83 1.47
CA ARG A 298 -14.76 0.27 0.67
C ARG A 298 -15.82 1.09 1.41
N ASN A 299 -15.92 2.38 1.05
CA ASN A 299 -16.89 3.29 1.64
C ASN A 299 -16.85 3.23 3.17
N VAL A 300 -15.68 3.52 3.76
CA VAL A 300 -15.51 3.52 5.22
C VAL A 300 -14.97 4.85 5.71
N ASN A 301 -15.50 5.34 6.83
CA ASN A 301 -14.96 6.48 7.55
C ASN A 301 -14.30 6.00 8.84
N ILE A 302 -13.06 6.38 9.09
CA ILE A 302 -12.32 5.98 10.31
C ILE A 302 -11.82 7.23 11.03
N THR A 303 -12.19 7.35 12.30
CA THR A 303 -11.85 8.49 13.16
C THR A 303 -11.21 8.03 14.47
N GLY A 304 -10.17 8.72 14.91
CA GLY A 304 -9.63 8.59 16.27
C GLY A 304 -8.51 7.59 16.47
N PHE A 305 -8.19 6.74 15.50
CA PHE A 305 -7.15 5.71 15.61
C PHE A 305 -5.77 6.25 15.23
N ASN A 306 -4.71 5.75 15.87
CA ASN A 306 -3.34 5.93 15.39
C ASN A 306 -3.05 5.08 14.15
N ASN A 307 -3.56 3.85 14.10
CA ASN A 307 -3.44 2.94 12.97
C ASN A 307 -4.84 2.64 12.44
N CYS A 308 -5.15 3.06 11.21
CA CYS A 308 -6.50 2.86 10.69
C CYS A 308 -6.64 1.51 9.99
N ILE A 309 -5.83 1.24 8.96
CA ILE A 309 -5.85 -0.05 8.25
C ILE A 309 -4.45 -0.64 8.20
N ASP A 310 -4.30 -1.87 8.67
CA ASP A 310 -3.03 -2.60 8.69
C ASP A 310 -3.10 -3.85 7.81
N VAL A 311 -2.37 -3.83 6.69
CA VAL A 311 -2.25 -4.93 5.74
C VAL A 311 -1.00 -5.74 6.08
N GLN A 312 -1.17 -6.91 6.67
CA GLN A 312 -0.11 -7.76 7.17
C GLN A 312 0.69 -8.46 6.03
N TYR A 313 1.82 -9.09 6.40
CA TYR A 313 2.60 -9.93 5.48
C TYR A 313 1.76 -11.09 4.92
N ASN A 314 2.05 -11.51 3.70
CA ASN A 314 1.34 -12.58 2.98
C ASN A 314 -0.12 -12.25 2.63
N VAL A 315 -0.56 -11.02 2.83
CA VAL A 315 -1.82 -10.52 2.28
C VAL A 315 -1.62 -10.14 0.83
N SER A 316 -2.60 -10.45 -0.04
CA SER A 316 -2.48 -10.10 -1.46
C SER A 316 -3.83 -9.87 -2.16
N ARG A 317 -3.80 -9.08 -3.24
CA ARG A 317 -4.96 -8.77 -4.10
C ARG A 317 -6.09 -8.09 -3.32
N ILE A 318 -5.74 -6.98 -2.68
CA ILE A 318 -6.64 -6.19 -1.85
C ILE A 318 -6.99 -4.88 -2.54
N THR A 319 -8.25 -4.50 -2.51
CA THR A 319 -8.69 -3.14 -2.86
C THR A 319 -9.18 -2.39 -1.63
N ILE A 320 -8.64 -1.20 -1.42
CA ILE A 320 -9.13 -0.21 -0.44
C ILE A 320 -9.60 1.00 -1.27
N GLU A 321 -10.91 1.27 -1.26
CA GLU A 321 -11.46 2.38 -2.05
C GLU A 321 -12.49 3.20 -1.27
N ASN A 322 -12.53 4.50 -1.54
CA ASN A 322 -13.42 5.45 -0.88
C ASN A 322 -13.32 5.36 0.66
N ALA A 323 -12.09 5.18 1.18
CA ALA A 323 -11.81 5.19 2.61
C ALA A 323 -11.40 6.60 3.04
N SER A 324 -12.09 7.15 4.05
CA SER A 324 -11.84 8.47 4.59
C SER A 324 -11.28 8.37 6.02
N PHE A 325 -10.14 9.02 6.24
CA PHE A 325 -9.44 9.02 7.52
C PHE A 325 -9.53 10.42 8.15
N PHE A 326 -10.25 10.54 9.25
CA PHE A 326 -10.49 11.84 9.88
C PHE A 326 -9.54 12.08 11.04
N ARG A 327 -8.85 13.22 11.01
CA ARG A 327 -7.96 13.71 12.05
C ARG A 327 -8.58 14.95 12.70
N ASP A 328 -9.21 14.77 13.85
CA ASP A 328 -10.00 15.79 14.55
C ASP A 328 -9.17 16.73 15.44
N ARG A 329 -7.89 16.40 15.69
CA ARG A 329 -6.97 17.22 16.48
C ARG A 329 -5.53 17.14 15.97
N ASP A 330 -4.68 18.02 16.47
CA ASP A 330 -3.25 18.02 16.18
C ASP A 330 -2.59 16.76 16.74
N THR A 331 -1.55 16.31 16.05
CA THR A 331 -0.84 15.10 16.42
C THR A 331 0.10 15.35 17.60
N ASP A 332 -0.09 14.59 18.67
CA ASP A 332 0.87 14.46 19.77
C ASP A 332 1.99 13.49 19.37
N ARG A 333 3.24 13.89 19.57
CA ARG A 333 4.41 13.20 19.04
C ARG A 333 4.97 12.02 19.85
N PRO A 334 4.78 11.85 21.15
CA PRO A 334 5.46 10.81 21.92
C PRO A 334 5.26 9.40 21.37
N GLY A 335 4.07 9.10 20.78
CA GLY A 335 3.76 7.81 20.16
C GLY A 335 4.17 7.68 18.68
N GLY A 336 4.82 8.70 18.12
CA GLY A 336 5.07 8.78 16.68
C GLY A 336 3.88 9.34 15.91
N TYR A 337 3.99 9.36 14.59
CA TYR A 337 2.91 9.84 13.74
C TYR A 337 1.88 8.74 13.49
N PRO A 338 0.58 9.07 13.55
CA PRO A 338 -0.49 8.17 13.11
C PRO A 338 -0.29 7.72 11.66
N THR A 339 -0.82 6.56 11.32
CA THR A 339 -0.77 5.98 9.97
C THR A 339 -2.18 5.64 9.51
N ASP A 340 -2.56 6.09 8.32
CA ASP A 340 -3.88 5.77 7.78
C ASP A 340 -3.88 4.35 7.21
N ILE A 341 -2.91 4.01 6.36
CA ILE A 341 -2.78 2.66 5.79
C ILE A 341 -1.33 2.21 5.86
N ASN A 342 -1.13 1.04 6.46
CA ASN A 342 0.16 0.38 6.57
C ASN A 342 0.19 -0.88 5.69
N ILE A 343 1.21 -1.02 4.81
CA ILE A 343 1.30 -2.10 3.83
C ILE A 343 2.53 -2.96 4.09
N SER A 344 2.30 -4.23 4.46
CA SER A 344 3.31 -5.30 4.49
C SER A 344 3.07 -6.35 3.39
N GLY A 345 1.88 -6.36 2.80
CA GLY A 345 1.44 -7.28 1.74
C GLY A 345 1.84 -6.85 0.33
N THR A 346 1.27 -7.52 -0.65
CA THR A 346 1.50 -7.27 -2.09
C THR A 346 0.19 -7.13 -2.86
N GLN A 347 0.23 -6.55 -4.06
CA GLN A 347 -0.94 -6.35 -4.93
C GLN A 347 -2.07 -5.55 -4.25
N VAL A 348 -1.72 -4.63 -3.36
CA VAL A 348 -2.66 -3.72 -2.71
C VAL A 348 -2.94 -2.54 -3.62
N LEU A 349 -4.21 -2.27 -3.88
CA LEU A 349 -4.70 -1.10 -4.60
C LEU A 349 -5.46 -0.20 -3.63
N ILE A 350 -4.95 0.99 -3.41
CA ILE A 350 -5.63 2.05 -2.69
C ILE A 350 -6.09 3.09 -3.71
N LYS A 351 -7.36 3.42 -3.75
CA LYS A 351 -7.85 4.39 -4.71
C LYS A 351 -9.00 5.24 -4.16
N ASP A 352 -9.12 6.46 -4.66
CA ASP A 352 -10.22 7.38 -4.37
C ASP A 352 -10.46 7.55 -2.85
N SER A 353 -9.38 7.50 -2.07
CA SER A 353 -9.39 7.56 -0.61
C SER A 353 -8.69 8.84 -0.15
N GLY A 354 -8.79 9.18 1.14
CA GLY A 354 -8.12 10.40 1.58
C GLY A 354 -8.15 10.66 3.06
N GLN A 355 -7.32 11.61 3.46
CA GLN A 355 -7.27 12.15 4.80
C GLN A 355 -7.99 13.49 4.86
N TYR A 356 -8.76 13.69 5.90
CA TYR A 356 -9.58 14.87 6.14
C TYR A 356 -9.46 15.38 7.57
N GLY A 357 -9.97 16.59 7.83
CA GLY A 357 -10.01 17.20 9.16
C GLY A 357 -9.00 18.33 9.32
N ARG A 358 -8.26 18.35 10.43
CA ARG A 358 -7.38 19.50 10.73
C ARG A 358 -6.18 19.57 9.77
N LYS A 359 -5.93 20.76 9.22
CA LYS A 359 -4.78 21.01 8.34
C LYS A 359 -3.44 20.83 9.03
N THR A 360 -3.40 21.00 10.35
CA THR A 360 -2.18 20.88 11.18
C THR A 360 -1.93 19.48 11.73
N ALA A 361 -2.86 18.53 11.53
CA ALA A 361 -2.66 17.15 11.94
C ALA A 361 -1.60 16.47 11.08
N LYS A 362 -0.51 15.99 11.69
CA LYS A 362 0.55 15.28 10.99
C LYS A 362 0.35 13.76 11.09
N ALA A 363 0.39 13.10 9.94
CA ALA A 363 0.34 11.64 9.84
C ALA A 363 1.16 11.15 8.65
N PHE A 364 1.55 9.88 8.66
CA PHE A 364 1.98 9.17 7.46
C PHE A 364 0.73 8.52 6.86
N THR A 365 0.22 9.08 5.78
CA THR A 365 -1.07 8.63 5.28
C THR A 365 -1.03 7.21 4.73
N VAL A 366 -0.04 6.88 3.88
CA VAL A 366 0.20 5.51 3.41
C VAL A 366 1.69 5.20 3.54
N ILE A 367 2.00 4.11 4.21
CA ILE A 367 3.37 3.62 4.38
C ILE A 367 3.53 2.17 3.92
N THR A 368 4.75 1.82 3.50
CA THR A 368 5.17 0.43 3.29
C THR A 368 6.11 0.00 4.40
N GLN A 369 5.97 -1.24 4.85
CA GLN A 369 6.86 -1.83 5.85
C GLN A 369 8.11 -2.46 5.23
N ALA A 370 9.01 -2.90 6.10
CA ALA A 370 10.27 -3.52 5.71
C ALA A 370 10.06 -4.65 4.70
N ARG A 371 10.73 -4.58 3.55
CA ARG A 371 10.73 -5.62 2.51
C ARG A 371 9.33 -5.96 1.97
N ALA A 372 8.36 -5.05 2.13
CA ALA A 372 7.03 -5.24 1.56
C ALA A 372 7.15 -5.49 0.04
N PRO A 373 6.66 -6.64 -0.46
CA PRO A 373 6.80 -6.99 -1.87
C PRO A 373 5.79 -6.22 -2.73
N GLY A 374 6.24 -5.78 -3.90
CA GLY A 374 5.37 -5.20 -4.92
C GLY A 374 4.82 -6.23 -5.91
N PRO A 375 3.91 -5.74 -6.77
CA PRO A 375 3.48 -4.35 -6.91
C PRO A 375 2.42 -3.91 -5.89
N ASN A 376 2.45 -2.62 -5.49
CA ASN A 376 1.40 -1.97 -4.73
C ASN A 376 1.11 -0.59 -5.35
N ALA A 377 -0.12 -0.09 -5.28
CA ALA A 377 -0.49 1.15 -5.95
C ALA A 377 -1.44 2.01 -5.13
N VAL A 378 -1.19 3.33 -5.14
CA VAL A 378 -2.02 4.38 -4.56
C VAL A 378 -2.44 5.35 -5.65
N LEU A 379 -3.74 5.43 -5.91
CA LEU A 379 -4.31 6.23 -6.99
C LEU A 379 -5.27 7.27 -6.44
N ARG A 380 -5.09 8.54 -6.81
CA ARG A 380 -6.02 9.63 -6.47
C ARG A 380 -6.31 9.74 -4.98
N HIS A 381 -5.29 9.50 -4.16
CA HIS A 381 -5.40 9.70 -2.72
C HIS A 381 -5.35 11.19 -2.41
N HIS A 382 -6.38 11.69 -1.73
CA HIS A 382 -6.49 13.11 -1.38
C HIS A 382 -5.98 13.36 0.03
N ILE A 383 -5.25 14.46 0.23
CA ILE A 383 -4.79 14.88 1.55
C ILE A 383 -5.21 16.32 1.79
N GLN A 384 -5.89 16.56 2.90
CA GLN A 384 -6.31 17.91 3.29
C GLN A 384 -5.27 18.59 4.20
N SER A 385 -4.49 17.85 4.96
CA SER A 385 -3.45 18.40 5.82
C SER A 385 -2.20 18.79 5.01
N ASP A 386 -1.60 19.94 5.37
CA ASP A 386 -0.33 20.40 4.78
C ASP A 386 0.90 19.61 5.31
N LEU A 387 0.70 18.80 6.35
CA LEU A 387 1.77 18.08 7.06
C LEU A 387 1.74 16.57 6.83
N GLN A 388 0.99 16.07 5.83
CA GLN A 388 0.90 14.64 5.59
C GLN A 388 1.71 14.20 4.38
N GLU A 389 2.25 13.00 4.46
CA GLU A 389 3.18 12.45 3.49
C GLU A 389 2.82 11.01 3.15
N LEU A 390 2.97 10.66 1.88
CA LEU A 390 3.11 9.30 1.39
C LEU A 390 4.59 8.92 1.54
N TYR A 391 4.88 8.12 2.54
CA TYR A 391 6.25 7.89 2.96
C TYR A 391 6.56 6.42 3.18
N PRO A 392 7.15 5.71 2.20
CA PRO A 392 7.68 4.36 2.44
C PRO A 392 8.52 4.33 3.71
N HIS A 393 8.22 3.43 4.65
CA HIS A 393 8.71 3.57 6.00
C HIS A 393 10.16 3.12 6.14
N GLN A 394 10.51 1.91 5.70
CA GLN A 394 11.82 1.33 6.03
C GLN A 394 12.22 0.13 5.16
N ARG A 395 13.53 -0.09 5.07
CA ARG A 395 14.17 -1.36 4.78
C ARG A 395 13.67 -2.07 3.52
N TRP A 396 13.80 -1.42 2.36
CA TRP A 396 13.68 -2.03 1.05
C TRP A 396 12.33 -2.64 0.71
N ALA A 397 11.23 -1.93 0.92
CA ALA A 397 10.03 -2.22 0.15
C ALA A 397 10.32 -2.01 -1.34
N HIS A 398 9.56 -2.64 -2.25
CA HIS A 398 9.83 -2.48 -3.67
C HIS A 398 8.55 -2.53 -4.52
N GLY A 399 8.54 -1.78 -5.64
CA GLY A 399 7.40 -1.75 -6.56
C GLY A 399 6.17 -1.03 -5.98
N PHE A 400 6.26 0.30 -5.82
CA PHE A 400 5.21 1.12 -5.23
C PHE A 400 4.86 2.29 -6.14
N LEU A 401 3.63 2.34 -6.64
CA LEU A 401 3.09 3.42 -7.45
C LEU A 401 2.31 4.41 -6.59
N VAL A 402 2.60 5.69 -6.79
CA VAL A 402 1.80 6.81 -6.28
C VAL A 402 1.41 7.66 -7.47
N GLU A 403 0.10 7.74 -7.77
CA GLU A 403 -0.34 8.47 -8.96
C GLU A 403 -1.51 9.42 -8.67
N ASN A 404 -1.46 10.60 -9.30
CA ASN A 404 -2.53 11.62 -9.27
C ASN A 404 -2.94 12.10 -7.86
N THR A 405 -2.02 12.11 -6.91
CA THR A 405 -2.24 12.61 -5.54
C THR A 405 -1.82 14.08 -5.40
N ASN A 406 -2.35 14.75 -4.37
CA ASN A 406 -1.84 16.03 -3.89
C ASN A 406 -0.95 15.90 -2.64
N ALA A 407 -0.66 14.68 -2.20
CA ALA A 407 0.25 14.41 -1.10
C ALA A 407 1.71 14.70 -1.48
N ASN A 408 2.53 15.02 -0.49
CA ASN A 408 3.99 14.96 -0.63
C ASN A 408 4.44 13.49 -0.67
N VAL A 409 5.27 13.16 -1.66
CA VAL A 409 5.81 11.81 -1.89
C VAL A 409 7.30 11.79 -1.57
N MET A 410 7.72 10.89 -0.67
CA MET A 410 9.07 10.85 -0.13
C MET A 410 9.76 9.53 -0.46
N PHE A 411 10.41 9.45 -1.63
CA PHE A 411 11.27 8.32 -2.04
C PHE A 411 12.73 8.62 -1.76
N VAL A 412 13.10 8.72 -0.49
CA VAL A 412 14.43 9.16 -0.06
C VAL A 412 15.08 8.18 0.92
N ASN A 413 16.41 8.22 0.98
CA ASN A 413 17.15 7.49 1.99
C ASN A 413 16.89 8.08 3.39
N ARG A 414 16.47 7.27 4.32
CA ARG A 414 16.20 7.66 5.71
C ARG A 414 17.43 7.48 6.63
N GLY A 415 18.50 6.91 6.12
CA GLY A 415 19.75 6.75 6.84
C GLY A 415 19.57 6.10 8.21
N THR A 416 20.01 6.82 9.25
CA THR A 416 19.94 6.38 10.65
C THR A 416 18.60 6.67 11.34
N ALA A 417 17.60 7.23 10.64
CA ALA A 417 16.28 7.49 11.24
C ALA A 417 15.70 6.23 11.89
N GLY A 418 15.02 6.39 13.02
CA GLY A 418 14.50 5.27 13.80
C GLY A 418 15.63 4.34 14.26
N SER A 419 15.63 3.12 13.78
CA SER A 419 16.64 2.08 14.09
C SER A 419 17.47 1.70 12.84
N GLY A 420 17.86 2.69 12.01
CA GLY A 420 18.59 2.47 10.76
C GLY A 420 17.63 2.08 9.62
N GLN A 421 16.65 2.94 9.34
CA GLN A 421 15.62 2.67 8.33
C GLN A 421 16.16 2.65 6.89
N GLY A 422 17.27 3.40 6.63
CA GLY A 422 18.03 3.37 5.37
C GLY A 422 17.18 3.62 4.13
N TRP A 423 17.48 2.90 3.05
CA TRP A 423 16.65 2.93 1.83
C TRP A 423 15.32 2.25 2.07
N PRO A 424 14.20 3.00 2.11
CA PRO A 424 12.90 2.42 2.42
C PRO A 424 12.21 1.82 1.21
N ILE A 425 12.57 2.28 -0.01
CA ILE A 425 11.90 1.90 -1.26
C ILE A 425 12.90 1.71 -2.40
N ASN A 426 12.64 0.69 -3.22
CA ASN A 426 13.20 0.48 -4.56
C ASN A 426 12.04 0.32 -5.56
N ALA A 427 12.23 0.75 -6.79
CA ALA A 427 11.20 0.72 -7.82
C ALA A 427 9.92 1.48 -7.44
N GLY A 428 10.07 2.61 -6.72
CA GLY A 428 9.03 3.57 -6.46
C GLY A 428 8.77 4.44 -7.70
N VAL A 429 7.49 4.68 -8.02
CA VAL A 429 7.06 5.52 -9.14
C VAL A 429 6.07 6.57 -8.66
N ALA A 430 6.45 7.85 -8.76
CA ALA A 430 5.54 8.99 -8.60
C ALA A 430 5.07 9.42 -9.99
N TRP A 431 3.76 9.29 -10.27
CA TRP A 431 3.18 9.56 -11.58
C TRP A 431 2.14 10.67 -11.51
N ASN A 432 2.34 11.77 -12.24
CA ASN A 432 1.43 12.92 -12.28
C ASN A 432 1.05 13.41 -10.86
N VAL A 433 2.02 13.46 -9.95
CA VAL A 433 1.82 13.95 -8.58
C VAL A 433 1.72 15.47 -8.59
N ARG A 434 0.73 16.02 -7.87
CA ARG A 434 0.51 17.46 -7.71
C ARG A 434 1.13 18.04 -6.44
N GLY A 435 1.41 17.20 -5.44
CA GLY A 435 2.18 17.56 -4.25
C GLY A 435 3.68 17.59 -4.51
N GLY A 436 4.45 17.85 -3.48
CA GLY A 436 5.92 17.77 -3.56
C GLY A 436 6.40 16.34 -3.76
N VAL A 437 7.47 16.17 -4.54
CA VAL A 437 8.10 14.85 -4.72
C VAL A 437 9.59 14.97 -4.42
N ASN A 438 10.06 14.26 -3.40
CA ASN A 438 11.48 14.08 -3.13
C ASN A 438 11.86 12.67 -3.59
N VAL A 439 12.75 12.58 -4.58
CA VAL A 439 13.13 11.32 -5.18
C VAL A 439 14.64 11.12 -5.16
N SER A 440 15.07 9.98 -4.66
CA SER A 440 16.44 9.46 -4.76
C SER A 440 16.42 7.96 -5.02
N SER A 441 17.47 7.45 -5.64
CA SER A 441 17.60 6.02 -5.94
C SER A 441 18.73 5.39 -5.14
N PRO A 442 18.51 4.18 -4.59
CA PRO A 442 19.62 3.43 -4.00
C PRO A 442 20.66 3.06 -5.07
N PRO A 443 21.92 2.87 -4.72
CA PRO A 443 22.97 2.48 -5.69
C PRO A 443 22.69 1.25 -6.52
N LEU A 444 21.95 0.28 -5.95
CA LEU A 444 21.52 -0.95 -6.65
C LEU A 444 20.02 -0.98 -6.96
N GLY A 445 19.38 0.19 -7.04
CA GLY A 445 17.97 0.30 -7.32
C GLY A 445 17.65 1.55 -8.13
N ILE A 446 16.36 1.82 -8.32
CA ILE A 446 15.88 2.97 -9.07
C ILE A 446 14.50 3.41 -8.57
N ASN A 447 14.30 4.73 -8.46
CA ASN A 447 13.00 5.35 -8.21
C ASN A 447 12.76 6.45 -9.25
N TRP A 448 11.51 6.68 -9.61
CA TRP A 448 11.11 7.61 -10.67
C TRP A 448 10.13 8.67 -10.16
N ALA A 449 10.29 9.90 -10.65
CA ALA A 449 9.28 10.96 -10.63
C ALA A 449 8.94 11.33 -12.09
N ILE A 450 7.69 11.12 -12.50
CA ILE A 450 7.25 11.25 -13.89
C ILE A 450 6.00 12.12 -13.96
N GLY A 451 6.08 13.22 -14.71
CA GLY A 451 4.93 14.13 -14.92
C GLY A 451 4.48 14.88 -13.67
N SER A 452 5.31 15.00 -12.64
CA SER A 452 4.97 15.71 -11.42
C SER A 452 4.85 17.21 -11.68
N THR A 453 3.73 17.82 -11.26
CA THR A 453 3.46 19.25 -11.44
C THR A 453 3.69 20.07 -10.18
N GLY A 454 3.80 19.43 -9.01
CA GLY A 454 4.28 20.06 -7.79
C GLY A 454 5.82 20.17 -7.76
N PRO A 455 6.39 20.75 -6.69
CA PRO A 455 7.84 20.85 -6.54
C PRO A 455 8.48 19.45 -6.56
N VAL A 456 9.55 19.30 -7.35
CA VAL A 456 10.34 18.05 -7.37
C VAL A 456 11.76 18.33 -6.89
N GLU A 457 12.18 17.66 -5.85
CA GLU A 457 13.55 17.66 -5.36
C GLU A 457 14.23 16.35 -5.74
N LEU A 458 15.24 16.45 -6.60
CA LEU A 458 16.12 15.35 -6.97
C LEU A 458 17.26 15.28 -5.95
N VAL A 459 17.10 14.42 -4.93
CA VAL A 459 18.08 14.38 -3.83
C VAL A 459 19.40 13.72 -4.25
N SER A 460 19.34 12.56 -4.90
CA SER A 460 20.50 11.88 -5.49
C SER A 460 20.04 10.73 -6.41
N ASN A 461 20.68 10.59 -7.55
CA ASN A 461 20.46 9.48 -8.50
C ASN A 461 19.00 9.09 -8.79
N GLY A 462 18.02 9.89 -8.40
CA GLY A 462 16.62 9.71 -8.76
C GLY A 462 16.42 9.93 -10.26
N THR A 463 15.41 9.31 -10.84
CA THR A 463 15.08 9.51 -12.26
C THR A 463 13.89 10.43 -12.41
N LEU A 464 14.09 11.52 -13.16
CA LEU A 464 13.10 12.55 -13.40
C LEU A 464 12.71 12.57 -14.89
N VAL A 465 11.41 12.51 -15.16
CA VAL A 465 10.86 12.63 -16.53
C VAL A 465 9.71 13.64 -16.52
N SER A 466 9.77 14.63 -17.41
CA SER A 466 8.74 15.68 -17.55
C SER A 466 8.45 16.41 -16.23
N ASN A 467 9.44 17.17 -15.74
CA ASN A 467 9.29 18.01 -14.54
C ASN A 467 8.38 19.22 -14.80
N GLY A 468 7.43 19.47 -13.91
CA GLY A 468 6.50 20.62 -13.98
C GLY A 468 5.38 20.45 -15.02
N THR A 469 5.37 19.38 -15.80
CA THR A 469 4.36 19.11 -16.82
C THR A 469 3.80 17.70 -16.67
N ALA A 470 2.49 17.59 -16.51
CA ALA A 470 1.82 16.29 -16.44
C ALA A 470 2.04 15.50 -17.74
N VAL A 471 1.98 14.18 -17.65
CA VAL A 471 2.17 13.30 -18.81
C VAL A 471 0.89 12.53 -19.16
N THR A 472 0.81 12.10 -20.41
CA THR A 472 -0.11 11.05 -20.85
C THR A 472 0.65 9.73 -21.02
N PRO A 473 0.01 8.60 -20.63
CA PRO A 473 -1.38 8.46 -20.15
C PRO A 473 -1.58 9.11 -18.77
N LYS A 474 -2.78 9.65 -18.51
CA LYS A 474 -3.11 10.27 -17.20
C LYS A 474 -2.93 9.31 -16.02
N SER A 475 -3.10 8.01 -16.25
CA SER A 475 -2.94 6.94 -15.27
C SER A 475 -2.07 5.84 -15.85
N LEU A 476 -0.90 5.66 -15.26
CA LEU A 476 -0.01 4.53 -15.60
C LEU A 476 -0.69 3.21 -15.28
N TYR A 477 -1.32 3.10 -14.11
CA TYR A 477 -2.05 1.91 -13.68
C TYR A 477 -3.10 1.48 -14.72
N ASN A 478 -3.94 2.41 -15.19
CA ASN A 478 -4.98 2.10 -16.17
C ASN A 478 -4.39 1.73 -17.52
N ALA A 479 -3.36 2.43 -17.99
CA ALA A 479 -2.68 2.12 -19.25
C ALA A 479 -2.08 0.70 -19.21
N GLN A 480 -1.37 0.35 -18.15
CA GLN A 480 -0.83 -1.00 -17.97
C GLN A 480 -1.96 -2.05 -17.92
N ARG A 481 -3.08 -1.75 -17.24
CA ARG A 481 -4.21 -2.66 -17.15
C ARG A 481 -4.91 -2.86 -18.50
N GLN A 482 -5.11 -1.80 -19.27
CA GLN A 482 -5.68 -1.88 -20.64
C GLN A 482 -4.79 -2.74 -21.54
N LYS A 483 -3.47 -2.49 -21.54
CA LYS A 483 -2.52 -3.31 -22.29
C LYS A 483 -2.55 -4.79 -21.88
N ARG A 484 -2.54 -5.08 -20.57
CA ARG A 484 -2.60 -6.45 -20.06
C ARG A 484 -3.87 -7.19 -20.48
N LYS A 485 -4.99 -6.47 -20.57
CA LYS A 485 -6.29 -7.04 -21.00
C LYS A 485 -6.50 -7.05 -22.50
N GLY A 486 -5.59 -6.52 -23.29
CA GLY A 486 -5.74 -6.41 -24.73
C GLY A 486 -6.84 -5.45 -25.17
N THR A 487 -7.13 -4.42 -24.36
CA THR A 487 -8.16 -3.38 -24.61
C THR A 487 -7.54 -2.00 -24.83
N ALA A 488 -6.22 -1.96 -25.09
CA ALA A 488 -5.46 -0.74 -25.40
C ALA A 488 -5.58 -0.39 -26.88
#